data_3cbb9254e60faa93b843cbeb38bfc806
#
_entry.id   3cbb9254e60faa93b843cbeb38bfc806
#
_cell.length_a   1.000
_cell.length_b   1.000
_cell.length_c   1.000
_cell.angle_alpha   90.00
_cell.angle_beta   90.00
_cell.angle_gamma   90.00
#
_symmetry.space_group_name_H-M   'P 1'
#
loop_
_entity.id
_entity.type
_entity.pdbx_description
1 polymer ?
#
loop_
_entity_poly.entity_id
_entity_poly.type
_entity_poly.pdbx_seq_one_letter_code
_entity_poly.pdbx_strand_id
1 'polypeptide(L)'
;MKQLLKKYLLLIAAPFGHSFNFIKSKRAAVLSSFFSFCIVFGGIYITASRNMAIRHVRSQMAQTISYLNELGLDIAYDNIEFNSVFFFPLVKISNLQIYNIKGLNTWSLNFDTVKAYPNIFGAPRIRFESSAGGKFIFNDFASNMSSSQTFLDISGTKERFKEIVFHAEDINIHDFAKIKKIAFLLQALPSKSLNEAITMPSFESFFEVNNVDINGLIDYPLSSHLKLLYIKAAVIGRVKPDQHLLTSMETWLKEGGFIEIPNLILQWQPLTLVGRGAVNFNENFSPRINFNTSSKGILRLIKDLQDNSFLDSKNVFVANILLSNKAFKLNPNDEELTISTPISYTDGKVSIENLTIKDFTK
;
A
#
# COMPACT_ATOMS: atom_id res chain seq x y z
N MET A 1 12.85 31.27 25.83
CA MET A 1 13.66 30.12 26.26
C MET A 1 14.35 30.34 27.60
N LYS A 2 15.13 31.42 27.82
CA LYS A 2 15.80 31.70 29.10
C LYS A 2 14.86 31.86 30.31
N GLN A 3 13.68 32.47 30.15
CA GLN A 3 12.69 32.63 31.23
C GLN A 3 11.99 31.33 31.62
N LEU A 4 11.69 30.45 30.65
CA LEU A 4 11.14 29.12 30.90
C LEU A 4 12.13 28.23 31.65
N LEU A 5 13.40 28.23 31.25
CA LEU A 5 14.46 27.47 31.93
C LEU A 5 14.62 27.92 33.39
N LYS A 6 14.54 29.25 33.65
CA LYS A 6 14.64 29.81 35.01
C LYS A 6 13.43 29.42 35.89
N LYS A 7 12.22 29.33 35.30
CA LYS A 7 11.00 28.92 35.98
C LYS A 7 10.99 27.43 36.31
N TYR A 8 11.49 26.57 35.43
CA TYR A 8 11.67 25.14 35.70
C TYR A 8 12.79 24.85 36.71
N LEU A 9 13.90 25.56 36.64
CA LEU A 9 14.98 25.45 37.63
C LEU A 9 14.51 25.84 39.04
N LEU A 10 13.66 26.87 39.17
CA LEU A 10 13.06 27.26 40.46
C LEU A 10 12.02 26.26 40.97
N LEU A 11 11.25 25.64 40.10
CA LEU A 11 10.24 24.61 40.46
C LEU A 11 10.93 23.30 40.91
N ILE A 12 12.08 22.95 40.36
CA ILE A 12 12.88 21.79 40.76
C ILE A 12 13.66 22.06 42.06
N ALA A 13 14.06 23.31 42.33
CA ALA A 13 14.78 23.67 43.51
C ALA A 13 13.89 23.84 44.77
N ALA A 14 12.61 24.16 44.59
CA ALA A 14 11.70 24.45 45.71
C ALA A 14 11.47 23.28 46.70
N PRO A 15 11.29 21.99 46.28
CA PRO A 15 11.11 20.89 47.21
C PRO A 15 12.38 20.47 47.96
N PHE A 16 13.58 20.89 47.52
CA PHE A 16 14.85 20.49 48.10
C PHE A 16 15.34 21.42 49.22
N GLY A 17 14.72 22.60 49.37
CA GLY A 17 15.12 23.59 50.38
C GLY A 17 14.93 23.14 51.84
N HIS A 18 14.03 22.21 52.13
CA HIS A 18 13.77 21.71 53.49
C HIS A 18 14.46 20.39 53.82
N SER A 19 14.99 19.67 52.84
CA SER A 19 15.63 18.35 53.07
C SER A 19 17.17 18.44 53.19
N PHE A 20 17.77 19.62 53.01
CA PHE A 20 19.21 19.79 52.98
C PHE A 20 19.94 19.53 54.31
N ASN A 21 19.22 19.54 55.44
CA ASN A 21 19.81 19.25 56.75
C ASN A 21 20.02 17.74 57.04
N PHE A 22 19.53 16.84 56.15
CA PHE A 22 19.67 15.40 56.34
C PHE A 22 20.78 14.75 55.54
N ILE A 23 21.41 15.50 54.61
CA ILE A 23 22.42 14.93 53.72
C ILE A 23 23.83 15.25 54.24
N LYS A 24 24.22 14.64 55.38
CA LYS A 24 25.62 14.70 55.88
C LYS A 24 26.56 13.68 55.23
N SER A 25 26.16 12.86 54.27
CA SER A 25 27.03 11.88 53.62
C SER A 25 27.39 12.31 52.20
N LYS A 26 28.68 12.29 51.84
CA LYS A 26 29.18 12.52 50.48
C LYS A 26 28.45 11.65 49.42
N ARG A 27 27.96 10.46 49.82
CA ARG A 27 27.22 9.53 48.97
C ARG A 27 25.82 10.04 48.54
N ALA A 28 25.10 10.71 49.45
CA ALA A 28 23.78 11.26 49.13
C ALA A 28 23.89 12.52 48.25
N ALA A 29 24.92 13.31 48.37
CA ALA A 29 25.20 14.44 47.46
C ALA A 29 25.53 13.96 46.04
N VAL A 30 26.29 12.88 45.90
CA VAL A 30 26.60 12.26 44.60
C VAL A 30 25.34 11.68 43.94
N LEU A 31 24.49 10.99 44.71
CA LEU A 31 23.22 10.45 44.22
C LEU A 31 22.24 11.56 43.77
N SER A 32 22.15 12.65 44.56
CA SER A 32 21.33 13.81 44.21
C SER A 32 21.80 14.50 42.92
N SER A 33 23.11 14.68 42.77
CA SER A 33 23.73 15.25 41.57
C SER A 33 23.49 14.36 40.33
N PHE A 34 23.63 13.04 40.49
CA PHE A 34 23.36 12.07 39.45
C PHE A 34 21.88 12.09 39.00
N PHE A 35 20.94 12.16 39.97
CA PHE A 35 19.52 12.24 39.69
C PHE A 35 19.13 13.54 38.97
N SER A 36 19.71 14.67 39.39
CA SER A 36 19.53 15.98 38.73
C SER A 36 20.09 15.97 37.32
N PHE A 37 21.27 15.36 37.12
CA PHE A 37 21.86 15.15 35.80
C PHE A 37 20.96 14.33 34.90
N CYS A 38 20.42 13.19 35.38
CA CYS A 38 19.49 12.35 34.62
C CYS A 38 18.19 13.09 34.22
N ILE A 39 17.64 13.94 35.11
CA ILE A 39 16.44 14.75 34.81
C ILE A 39 16.76 15.80 33.72
N VAL A 40 17.88 16.52 33.84
CA VAL A 40 18.26 17.54 32.87
C VAL A 40 18.55 16.90 31.49
N PHE A 41 19.36 15.85 31.47
CA PHE A 41 19.68 15.14 30.24
C PHE A 41 18.44 14.47 29.62
N GLY A 42 17.57 13.88 30.46
CA GLY A 42 16.28 13.34 30.01
C GLY A 42 15.39 14.41 29.37
N GLY A 43 15.31 15.59 29.95
CA GLY A 43 14.54 16.72 29.40
C GLY A 43 15.13 17.25 28.09
N ILE A 44 16.45 17.37 27.98
CA ILE A 44 17.12 17.76 26.71
C ILE A 44 16.90 16.71 25.65
N TYR A 45 17.04 15.45 26.01
CA TYR A 45 16.83 14.30 25.12
C TYR A 45 15.39 14.25 24.57
N ILE A 46 14.38 14.39 25.44
CA ILE A 46 12.96 14.42 25.01
C ILE A 46 12.71 15.58 24.03
N THR A 47 13.26 16.76 24.33
CA THR A 47 13.07 17.93 23.46
C THR A 47 13.79 17.77 22.11
N ALA A 48 15.00 17.23 22.11
CA ALA A 48 15.76 16.96 20.89
C ALA A 48 15.08 15.88 20.03
N SER A 49 14.63 14.78 20.65
CA SER A 49 13.94 13.69 19.95
C SER A 49 12.62 14.15 19.34
N ARG A 50 11.86 14.98 20.08
CA ARG A 50 10.63 15.60 19.56
C ARG A 50 10.90 16.45 18.31
N ASN A 51 11.90 17.33 18.34
CA ASN A 51 12.24 18.19 17.21
C ASN A 51 12.77 17.40 16.00
N MET A 52 13.50 16.31 16.24
CA MET A 52 13.94 15.38 15.18
C MET A 52 12.75 14.69 14.54
N ALA A 53 11.83 14.14 15.34
CA ALA A 53 10.62 13.49 14.84
C ALA A 53 9.77 14.43 13.99
N ILE A 54 9.55 15.65 14.46
CA ILE A 54 8.82 16.69 13.72
C ILE A 54 9.45 16.95 12.35
N ARG A 55 10.76 17.20 12.33
CA ARG A 55 11.49 17.47 11.08
C ARG A 55 11.43 16.26 10.13
N HIS A 56 11.61 15.07 10.67
CA HIS A 56 11.58 13.84 9.88
C HIS A 56 10.20 13.61 9.23
N VAL A 57 9.12 13.70 10.00
CA VAL A 57 7.77 13.54 9.46
C VAL A 57 7.45 14.62 8.42
N ARG A 58 7.76 15.89 8.69
CA ARG A 58 7.57 16.98 7.70
C ARG A 58 8.33 16.75 6.41
N SER A 59 9.59 16.32 6.51
CA SER A 59 10.40 16.03 5.33
C SER A 59 9.84 14.85 4.53
N GLN A 60 9.42 13.78 5.20
CA GLN A 60 8.81 12.61 4.53
C GLN A 60 7.47 12.95 3.90
N MET A 61 6.62 13.72 4.59
CA MET A 61 5.35 14.18 4.01
C MET A 61 5.56 15.05 2.76
N ALA A 62 6.47 16.02 2.83
CA ALA A 62 6.74 16.88 1.67
C ALA A 62 7.25 16.07 0.46
N GLN A 63 8.10 15.08 0.69
CA GLN A 63 8.56 14.17 -0.38
C GLN A 63 7.42 13.31 -0.91
N THR A 64 6.62 12.73 -0.03
CA THR A 64 5.47 11.88 -0.43
C THR A 64 4.46 12.69 -1.23
N ILE A 65 4.13 13.92 -0.82
CA ILE A 65 3.24 14.81 -1.55
C ILE A 65 3.80 15.10 -2.94
N SER A 66 5.09 15.43 -3.05
CA SER A 66 5.73 15.67 -4.35
C SER A 66 5.61 14.46 -5.28
N TYR A 67 5.91 13.25 -4.79
CA TYR A 67 5.78 12.02 -5.60
C TYR A 67 4.34 11.72 -6.00
N LEU A 68 3.38 11.91 -5.08
CA LEU A 68 1.98 11.66 -5.39
C LEU A 68 1.43 12.68 -6.39
N ASN A 69 1.84 13.94 -6.31
CA ASN A 69 1.46 14.96 -7.29
C ASN A 69 1.97 14.61 -8.70
N GLU A 70 3.18 14.06 -8.82
CA GLU A 70 3.70 13.55 -10.10
C GLU A 70 2.83 12.43 -10.67
N LEU A 71 2.24 11.59 -9.79
CA LEU A 71 1.31 10.52 -10.17
C LEU A 71 -0.13 11.01 -10.39
N GLY A 72 -0.41 12.29 -10.23
CA GLY A 72 -1.75 12.88 -10.36
C GLY A 72 -2.62 12.69 -9.11
N LEU A 73 -1.99 12.40 -7.97
CA LEU A 73 -2.63 12.34 -6.65
C LEU A 73 -2.20 13.54 -5.81
N ASP A 74 -3.08 13.99 -4.92
CA ASP A 74 -2.74 15.05 -3.96
C ASP A 74 -3.11 14.64 -2.54
N ILE A 75 -2.44 15.27 -1.56
CA ILE A 75 -2.67 15.08 -0.13
C ILE A 75 -3.01 16.44 0.50
N ALA A 76 -4.14 16.48 1.20
CA ALA A 76 -4.51 17.59 2.07
C ALA A 76 -4.65 17.12 3.52
N TYR A 77 -4.45 18.02 4.47
CA TYR A 77 -4.67 17.77 5.90
C TYR A 77 -4.92 19.09 6.62
N ASP A 78 -5.67 19.04 7.74
CA ASP A 78 -6.00 20.26 8.49
C ASP A 78 -4.90 20.64 9.46
N ASN A 79 -4.41 19.70 10.27
CA ASN A 79 -3.49 20.00 11.35
C ASN A 79 -2.51 18.84 11.61
N ILE A 80 -1.31 19.19 12.07
CA ILE A 80 -0.31 18.26 12.56
C ILE A 80 0.03 18.61 14.00
N GLU A 81 -0.36 17.73 14.93
CA GLU A 81 -0.05 17.83 16.35
C GLU A 81 1.09 16.88 16.71
N PHE A 82 2.02 17.38 17.54
CA PHE A 82 3.13 16.60 18.02
C PHE A 82 2.91 16.29 19.49
N ASN A 83 2.71 15.02 19.77
CA ASN A 83 2.59 14.48 21.11
C ASN A 83 3.79 13.56 21.37
N SER A 84 4.20 13.41 22.61
CA SER A 84 5.16 12.39 23.01
C SER A 84 4.57 11.62 24.18
N VAL A 85 4.49 10.31 24.03
CA VAL A 85 4.14 9.42 25.13
C VAL A 85 5.48 8.89 25.66
N PHE A 86 5.91 9.39 26.81
CA PHE A 86 7.23 9.13 27.40
C PHE A 86 8.37 9.52 26.44
N PHE A 87 9.11 8.56 25.94
CA PHE A 87 10.27 8.76 25.06
C PHE A 87 9.95 8.55 23.56
N PHE A 88 8.72 8.18 23.23
CA PHE A 88 8.33 7.87 21.85
C PHE A 88 7.61 9.07 21.24
N PRO A 89 8.11 9.63 20.14
CA PRO A 89 7.43 10.69 19.43
C PRO A 89 6.18 10.12 18.74
N LEU A 90 5.07 10.82 18.92
CA LEU A 90 3.79 10.55 18.25
C LEU A 90 3.38 11.82 17.52
N VAL A 91 3.08 11.68 16.25
CA VAL A 91 2.53 12.75 15.42
C VAL A 91 1.10 12.39 15.06
N LYS A 92 0.17 13.27 15.35
CA LYS A 92 -1.24 13.12 14.99
C LYS A 92 -1.55 14.06 13.82
N ILE A 93 -2.08 13.49 12.76
CA ILE A 93 -2.52 14.21 11.56
C ILE A 93 -4.04 14.15 11.54
N SER A 94 -4.70 15.31 11.48
CA SER A 94 -6.17 15.41 11.47
C SER A 94 -6.66 15.65 10.05
N ASN A 95 -7.76 14.99 9.68
CA ASN A 95 -8.44 15.10 8.39
C ASN A 95 -7.49 14.92 7.20
N LEU A 96 -6.75 13.80 7.20
CA LEU A 96 -5.89 13.44 6.08
C LEU A 96 -6.74 13.01 4.89
N GLN A 97 -6.60 13.72 3.77
CA GLN A 97 -7.29 13.43 2.51
C GLN A 97 -6.27 13.05 1.44
N ILE A 98 -6.54 11.97 0.74
CA ILE A 98 -5.79 11.55 -0.46
C ILE A 98 -6.80 11.51 -1.60
N TYR A 99 -6.54 12.23 -2.68
CA TYR A 99 -7.46 12.31 -3.81
C TYR A 99 -6.72 12.40 -5.15
N ASN A 100 -7.39 11.99 -6.23
CA ASN A 100 -6.82 12.14 -7.56
C ASN A 100 -7.13 13.53 -8.12
N ILE A 101 -6.11 14.14 -8.75
CA ILE A 101 -6.22 15.45 -9.41
C ILE A 101 -6.62 15.27 -10.89
N LYS A 102 -6.23 14.14 -11.49
CA LYS A 102 -6.38 13.86 -12.92
C LYS A 102 -7.03 12.49 -13.11
N GLY A 103 -7.95 12.41 -14.06
CA GLY A 103 -8.58 11.15 -14.46
C GLY A 103 -10.04 11.32 -14.85
N LEU A 104 -10.61 10.31 -15.51
CA LEU A 104 -12.02 10.27 -15.89
C LEU A 104 -12.93 10.07 -14.66
N ASN A 105 -12.43 9.38 -13.64
CA ASN A 105 -13.14 9.13 -12.38
C ASN A 105 -12.44 9.88 -11.26
N THR A 106 -13.21 10.59 -10.45
CA THR A 106 -12.72 11.25 -9.24
C THR A 106 -12.86 10.32 -8.04
N TRP A 107 -11.82 10.25 -7.21
CA TRP A 107 -11.91 9.51 -5.95
C TRP A 107 -11.13 10.21 -4.85
N SER A 108 -11.59 10.06 -3.63
CA SER A 108 -10.85 10.49 -2.44
C SER A 108 -11.03 9.51 -1.28
N LEU A 109 -9.97 9.43 -0.48
CA LEU A 109 -9.94 8.74 0.81
C LEU A 109 -9.68 9.78 1.89
N ASN A 110 -10.59 9.92 2.82
CA ASN A 110 -10.47 10.81 3.96
C ASN A 110 -10.33 9.97 5.23
N PHE A 111 -9.34 10.30 6.05
CA PHE A 111 -9.11 9.70 7.35
C PHE A 111 -9.25 10.77 8.44
N ASP A 112 -10.15 10.57 9.39
CA ASP A 112 -10.40 11.55 10.46
C ASP A 112 -9.14 11.81 11.30
N THR A 113 -8.40 10.76 11.59
CA THR A 113 -7.15 10.84 12.36
C THR A 113 -6.17 9.77 11.93
N VAL A 114 -4.95 10.20 11.62
CA VAL A 114 -3.81 9.32 11.36
C VAL A 114 -2.73 9.61 12.40
N LYS A 115 -2.22 8.57 13.04
CA LYS A 115 -1.09 8.63 13.97
C LYS A 115 0.18 8.18 13.28
N ALA A 116 1.25 8.96 13.36
CA ALA A 116 2.54 8.59 12.82
C ALA A 116 3.54 8.35 13.97
N TYR A 117 4.23 7.22 13.92
CA TYR A 117 5.23 6.77 14.90
C TYR A 117 6.60 6.69 14.21
N PRO A 118 7.36 7.80 14.17
CA PRO A 118 8.69 7.77 13.61
C PRO A 118 9.65 7.02 14.53
N ASN A 119 10.43 6.11 13.96
CA ASN A 119 11.54 5.48 14.67
C ASN A 119 12.76 6.42 14.62
N ILE A 120 13.13 6.99 15.76
CA ILE A 120 14.30 7.87 15.89
C ILE A 120 15.58 7.12 16.27
N PHE A 121 15.45 5.83 16.62
CA PHE A 121 16.57 4.96 16.97
C PHE A 121 16.70 3.83 15.95
N GLY A 122 17.88 3.66 15.39
CA GLY A 122 18.16 2.58 14.44
C GLY A 122 17.79 2.92 12.98
N ALA A 123 17.32 1.93 12.23
CA ALA A 123 16.96 2.15 10.82
C ALA A 123 15.75 3.09 10.69
N PRO A 124 15.80 4.08 9.80
CA PRO A 124 14.68 4.98 9.56
C PRO A 124 13.41 4.21 9.19
N ARG A 125 12.38 4.40 10.00
CA ARG A 125 11.05 3.79 9.79
C ARG A 125 9.99 4.72 10.34
N ILE A 126 8.90 4.86 9.60
CA ILE A 126 7.70 5.55 10.07
C ILE A 126 6.52 4.61 9.89
N ARG A 127 5.76 4.42 10.97
CA ARG A 127 4.48 3.74 10.93
C ARG A 127 3.37 4.78 11.00
N PHE A 128 2.44 4.72 10.06
CA PHE A 128 1.20 5.46 10.08
C PHE A 128 0.07 4.51 10.44
N GLU A 129 -0.73 4.87 11.42
CA GLU A 129 -1.90 4.10 11.85
C GLU A 129 -3.14 4.98 11.76
N SER A 130 -4.19 4.48 11.11
CA SER A 130 -5.51 5.09 11.17
C SER A 130 -6.35 4.35 12.20
N SER A 131 -6.89 5.07 13.17
CA SER A 131 -7.88 4.54 14.11
C SER A 131 -9.27 4.90 13.59
N ALA A 132 -9.95 3.90 13.07
CA ALA A 132 -11.38 3.84 12.80
C ALA A 132 -12.06 5.17 12.40
N GLY A 133 -12.51 5.27 11.19
CA GLY A 133 -13.32 6.36 10.68
C GLY A 133 -12.67 7.11 9.53
N GLY A 134 -13.50 7.39 8.56
CA GLY A 134 -13.11 8.12 7.37
C GLY A 134 -14.25 8.11 6.34
N LYS A 135 -13.97 8.70 5.20
CA LYS A 135 -14.91 8.72 4.07
C LYS A 135 -14.21 8.22 2.80
N PHE A 136 -14.91 7.41 2.06
CA PHE A 136 -14.58 7.05 0.70
C PHE A 136 -15.52 7.81 -0.25
N ILE A 137 -14.95 8.47 -1.24
CA ILE A 137 -15.73 9.16 -2.28
C ILE A 137 -15.24 8.62 -3.63
N PHE A 138 -16.18 8.26 -4.49
CA PHE A 138 -15.91 7.83 -5.85
C PHE A 138 -16.96 8.42 -6.78
N ASN A 139 -16.55 9.38 -7.63
CA ASN A 139 -17.46 10.21 -8.41
C ASN A 139 -18.52 10.85 -7.50
N ASP A 140 -19.80 10.60 -7.77
CA ASP A 140 -20.93 11.12 -6.99
C ASP A 140 -21.28 10.26 -5.77
N PHE A 141 -20.64 9.11 -5.61
CA PHE A 141 -20.86 8.22 -4.48
C PHE A 141 -19.96 8.60 -3.32
N ALA A 142 -20.55 8.85 -2.16
CA ALA A 142 -19.83 9.13 -0.91
C ALA A 142 -20.31 8.21 0.20
N SER A 143 -19.40 7.52 0.85
CA SER A 143 -19.71 6.59 1.94
C SER A 143 -18.76 6.73 3.13
N ASN A 144 -19.26 6.46 4.31
CA ASN A 144 -18.42 6.33 5.50
C ASN A 144 -17.62 5.04 5.42
N MET A 145 -16.36 5.12 5.82
CA MET A 145 -15.45 4.00 5.88
C MET A 145 -14.99 3.77 7.31
N SER A 146 -14.92 2.50 7.71
CA SER A 146 -14.33 2.10 8.99
C SER A 146 -13.43 0.88 8.79
N SER A 147 -12.48 0.68 9.69
CA SER A 147 -11.60 -0.48 9.73
C SER A 147 -11.24 -0.82 11.17
N SER A 148 -11.00 -2.10 11.48
CA SER A 148 -10.53 -2.51 12.80
C SER A 148 -9.06 -2.13 13.01
N GLN A 149 -8.26 -2.27 11.96
CA GLN A 149 -6.85 -1.92 11.95
C GLN A 149 -6.42 -1.47 10.56
N THR A 150 -5.73 -0.35 10.47
CA THR A 150 -5.07 0.10 9.24
C THR A 150 -3.73 0.71 9.57
N PHE A 151 -2.67 0.21 8.95
CA PHE A 151 -1.35 0.81 9.06
C PHE A 151 -0.58 0.82 7.75
N LEU A 152 0.31 1.79 7.64
CA LEU A 152 1.29 1.93 6.57
C LEU A 152 2.67 2.10 7.22
N ASP A 153 3.57 1.15 6.98
CA ASP A 153 4.97 1.22 7.39
C ASP A 153 5.84 1.60 6.20
N ILE A 154 6.66 2.61 6.37
CA ILE A 154 7.67 3.01 5.38
C ILE A 154 9.03 2.94 6.04
N SER A 155 9.96 2.19 5.47
CA SER A 155 11.33 2.09 5.95
C SER A 155 12.36 2.39 4.86
N GLY A 156 13.49 2.98 5.27
CA GLY A 156 14.56 3.42 4.40
C GLY A 156 14.86 4.90 4.49
N THR A 157 15.91 5.33 3.79
CA THR A 157 16.30 6.76 3.62
C THR A 157 15.90 7.21 2.20
N LYS A 158 16.01 8.52 1.94
CA LYS A 158 15.84 9.10 0.59
C LYS A 158 16.74 8.41 -0.45
N GLU A 159 17.97 8.07 -0.06
CA GLU A 159 18.97 7.46 -0.94
C GLU A 159 18.86 5.92 -0.97
N ARG A 160 18.15 5.32 0.01
CA ARG A 160 18.08 3.87 0.19
C ARG A 160 16.73 3.44 0.70
N PHE A 161 15.73 3.51 -0.18
CA PHE A 161 14.42 2.90 0.07
C PHE A 161 14.59 1.42 0.41
N LYS A 162 13.87 0.94 1.42
CA LYS A 162 13.93 -0.44 1.87
C LYS A 162 12.62 -1.19 1.64
N GLU A 163 11.54 -0.70 2.24
CA GLU A 163 10.24 -1.36 2.09
C GLU A 163 9.06 -0.42 2.40
N ILE A 164 7.91 -0.74 1.82
CA ILE A 164 6.59 -0.23 2.20
C ILE A 164 5.73 -1.44 2.54
N VAL A 165 5.07 -1.42 3.69
CA VAL A 165 4.07 -2.41 4.12
C VAL A 165 2.77 -1.68 4.39
N PHE A 166 1.72 -2.04 3.67
CA PHE A 166 0.35 -1.60 3.97
C PHE A 166 -0.48 -2.79 4.43
N HIS A 167 -1.27 -2.58 5.46
CA HIS A 167 -2.18 -3.59 5.99
C HIS A 167 -3.46 -2.93 6.48
N ALA A 168 -4.60 -3.52 6.12
CA ALA A 168 -5.89 -3.11 6.64
C ALA A 168 -6.80 -4.33 6.84
N GLU A 169 -7.54 -4.33 7.95
CA GLU A 169 -8.47 -5.40 8.32
C GLU A 169 -9.87 -4.87 8.62
N ASP A 170 -10.86 -5.72 8.36
CA ASP A 170 -12.28 -5.48 8.61
C ASP A 170 -12.75 -4.12 8.07
N ILE A 171 -12.37 -3.81 6.83
CA ILE A 171 -12.75 -2.57 6.18
C ILE A 171 -14.23 -2.66 5.82
N ASN A 172 -15.00 -1.70 6.27
CA ASN A 172 -16.41 -1.55 5.93
C ASN A 172 -16.62 -0.19 5.26
N ILE A 173 -16.95 -0.21 3.98
CA ILE A 173 -17.40 0.96 3.23
C ILE A 173 -18.93 0.85 3.22
N HIS A 174 -19.61 1.69 4.00
CA HIS A 174 -21.05 1.59 4.25
C HIS A 174 -21.83 1.54 2.93
N ASP A 175 -22.78 0.62 2.84
CA ASP A 175 -23.61 0.39 1.65
C ASP A 175 -22.88 -0.01 0.36
N PHE A 176 -21.54 -0.09 0.36
CA PHE A 176 -20.78 -0.41 -0.84
C PHE A 176 -20.03 -1.74 -0.74
N ALA A 177 -19.13 -1.90 0.23
CA ALA A 177 -18.32 -3.12 0.33
C ALA A 177 -17.86 -3.43 1.75
N LYS A 178 -17.65 -4.72 2.02
CA LYS A 178 -16.94 -5.22 3.20
C LYS A 178 -15.72 -5.99 2.74
N ILE A 179 -14.56 -5.69 3.30
CA ILE A 179 -13.30 -6.31 2.93
C ILE A 179 -12.63 -6.83 4.20
N LYS A 180 -12.40 -8.13 4.26
CA LYS A 180 -11.80 -8.74 5.45
C LYS A 180 -10.35 -8.34 5.65
N LYS A 181 -9.57 -8.31 4.56
CA LYS A 181 -8.14 -7.99 4.62
C LYS A 181 -7.64 -7.41 3.31
N ILE A 182 -6.83 -6.37 3.40
CA ILE A 182 -5.95 -5.89 2.32
C ILE A 182 -4.52 -5.88 2.87
N ALA A 183 -3.58 -6.47 2.14
CA ALA A 183 -2.16 -6.41 2.45
C ALA A 183 -1.36 -6.09 1.19
N PHE A 184 -0.37 -5.22 1.33
CA PHE A 184 0.58 -4.88 0.29
C PHE A 184 1.99 -4.80 0.88
N LEU A 185 2.96 -5.39 0.20
CA LEU A 185 4.38 -5.22 0.46
C LEU A 185 5.08 -4.80 -0.81
N LEU A 186 5.94 -3.80 -0.73
CA LEU A 186 6.94 -3.48 -1.73
C LEU A 186 8.29 -3.45 -1.03
N GLN A 187 9.23 -4.27 -1.47
CA GLN A 187 10.56 -4.40 -0.89
C GLN A 187 11.63 -4.19 -1.95
N ALA A 188 12.61 -3.33 -1.65
CA ALA A 188 13.80 -3.18 -2.48
C ALA A 188 14.74 -4.35 -2.24
N LEU A 189 15.25 -4.91 -3.33
CA LEU A 189 16.23 -5.99 -3.28
C LEU A 189 17.65 -5.42 -3.34
N PRO A 190 18.62 -6.07 -2.67
CA PRO A 190 20.01 -5.63 -2.73
C PRO A 190 20.53 -5.76 -4.16
N SER A 191 20.97 -4.63 -4.73
CA SER A 191 21.67 -4.64 -6.02
C SER A 191 22.98 -5.41 -5.89
N LYS A 192 23.13 -6.47 -6.69
CA LYS A 192 24.40 -7.19 -6.86
C LYS A 192 25.32 -6.38 -7.81
N SER A 193 25.98 -6.85 -8.73
CA SER A 193 26.87 -6.07 -9.59
C SER A 193 26.14 -5.25 -10.66
N LEU A 194 26.79 -4.21 -11.22
CA LEU A 194 26.25 -3.33 -12.25
C LEU A 194 25.75 -4.08 -13.51
N ASN A 195 26.41 -5.18 -13.90
CA ASN A 195 26.07 -5.96 -15.07
C ASN A 195 24.91 -6.93 -14.87
N GLU A 196 24.65 -7.36 -13.62
CA GLU A 196 23.54 -8.24 -13.28
C GLU A 196 22.23 -7.46 -13.05
N ALA A 197 22.31 -6.16 -12.80
CA ALA A 197 21.17 -5.32 -12.45
C ALA A 197 20.11 -5.19 -13.56
N ILE A 198 20.47 -5.46 -14.83
CA ILE A 198 19.54 -5.33 -15.98
C ILE A 198 18.55 -6.49 -16.04
N THR A 199 18.95 -7.67 -15.59
CA THR A 199 18.12 -8.90 -15.65
C THR A 199 17.61 -9.36 -14.30
N MET A 200 18.04 -8.70 -13.21
CA MET A 200 17.63 -9.06 -11.84
C MET A 200 16.51 -8.16 -11.33
N PRO A 201 15.68 -8.66 -10.40
CA PRO A 201 14.65 -7.84 -9.80
C PRO A 201 15.28 -6.76 -8.90
N SER A 202 14.85 -5.51 -9.09
CA SER A 202 15.16 -4.39 -8.20
C SER A 202 14.21 -4.29 -7.03
N PHE A 203 12.95 -4.69 -7.25
CA PHE A 203 11.92 -4.72 -6.22
C PHE A 203 11.10 -6.00 -6.33
N GLU A 204 10.66 -6.50 -5.19
CA GLU A 204 9.58 -7.48 -5.10
C GLU A 204 8.36 -6.85 -4.42
N SER A 205 7.18 -7.24 -4.87
CA SER A 205 5.94 -6.84 -4.24
C SER A 205 4.98 -8.02 -4.14
N PHE A 206 4.13 -7.98 -3.12
CA PHE A 206 2.92 -8.77 -3.15
C PHE A 206 1.72 -7.92 -2.74
N PHE A 207 0.57 -8.26 -3.32
CA PHE A 207 -0.71 -7.66 -3.03
C PHE A 207 -1.72 -8.78 -2.76
N GLU A 208 -2.47 -8.65 -1.69
CA GLU A 208 -3.46 -9.62 -1.25
C GLU A 208 -4.73 -8.91 -0.81
N VAL A 209 -5.87 -9.39 -1.33
CA VAL A 209 -7.20 -8.98 -0.89
C VAL A 209 -7.99 -10.24 -0.58
N ASN A 210 -8.56 -10.30 0.61
CA ASN A 210 -9.33 -11.45 1.08
C ASN A 210 -10.76 -11.07 1.43
N ASN A 211 -11.70 -11.93 1.02
CA ASN A 211 -13.11 -11.87 1.37
C ASN A 211 -13.69 -10.46 1.22
N VAL A 212 -13.96 -10.10 -0.03
CA VAL A 212 -14.65 -8.85 -0.38
C VAL A 212 -16.11 -9.18 -0.69
N ASP A 213 -17.01 -8.58 0.05
CA ASP A 213 -18.44 -8.57 -0.25
C ASP A 213 -18.78 -7.20 -0.85
N ILE A 214 -19.25 -7.17 -2.09
CA ILE A 214 -19.64 -5.95 -2.80
C ILE A 214 -21.15 -5.90 -2.87
N ASN A 215 -21.73 -4.91 -2.20
CA ASN A 215 -23.18 -4.70 -2.24
C ASN A 215 -23.60 -4.12 -3.61
N GLY A 216 -24.73 -4.58 -4.16
CA GLY A 216 -25.29 -4.01 -5.38
C GLY A 216 -24.76 -4.56 -6.71
N LEU A 217 -23.90 -5.58 -6.73
CA LEU A 217 -23.54 -6.32 -7.95
C LEU A 217 -24.60 -7.39 -8.29
N ILE A 218 -25.87 -7.00 -8.35
CA ILE A 218 -26.98 -7.95 -8.48
C ILE A 218 -27.03 -8.58 -9.87
N ASP A 219 -26.58 -7.88 -10.91
CA ASP A 219 -26.67 -8.33 -12.31
C ASP A 219 -25.30 -8.58 -12.97
N TYR A 220 -24.27 -8.82 -12.16
CA TYR A 220 -22.94 -9.09 -12.67
C TYR A 220 -22.69 -10.59 -12.83
N PRO A 221 -21.99 -11.03 -13.88
CA PRO A 221 -21.71 -12.45 -14.11
C PRO A 221 -20.76 -13.07 -13.07
N LEU A 222 -20.08 -12.24 -12.29
CA LEU A 222 -19.29 -12.64 -11.13
C LEU A 222 -20.11 -12.44 -9.85
N SER A 223 -19.90 -13.30 -8.86
CA SER A 223 -20.62 -13.19 -7.58
C SER A 223 -20.27 -11.86 -6.88
N SER A 224 -21.13 -11.40 -5.99
CA SER A 224 -20.83 -10.27 -5.11
C SER A 224 -19.68 -10.54 -4.13
N HIS A 225 -19.23 -11.80 -4.02
CA HIS A 225 -18.20 -12.25 -3.11
C HIS A 225 -16.91 -12.63 -3.84
N LEU A 226 -15.84 -11.84 -3.66
CA LEU A 226 -14.47 -12.16 -4.05
C LEU A 226 -13.76 -12.79 -2.85
N LYS A 227 -13.40 -14.07 -2.98
CA LYS A 227 -12.74 -14.81 -1.88
C LYS A 227 -11.28 -14.43 -1.72
N LEU A 228 -10.52 -14.35 -2.83
CA LEU A 228 -9.08 -14.09 -2.82
C LEU A 228 -8.63 -13.43 -4.12
N LEU A 229 -7.89 -12.37 -4.01
CA LEU A 229 -6.98 -11.87 -5.04
C LEU A 229 -5.58 -11.81 -4.44
N TYR A 230 -4.63 -12.55 -5.01
CA TYR A 230 -3.23 -12.55 -4.62
C TYR A 230 -2.34 -12.34 -5.85
N ILE A 231 -1.43 -11.38 -5.76
CA ILE A 231 -0.47 -11.06 -6.82
C ILE A 231 0.92 -10.96 -6.19
N LYS A 232 1.84 -11.79 -6.67
CA LYS A 232 3.28 -11.59 -6.44
C LYS A 232 3.87 -10.98 -7.71
N ALA A 233 4.64 -9.89 -7.58
CA ALA A 233 5.26 -9.22 -8.71
C ALA A 233 6.73 -8.86 -8.40
N ALA A 234 7.55 -8.77 -9.44
CA ALA A 234 8.93 -8.34 -9.37
C ALA A 234 9.19 -7.30 -10.46
N VAL A 235 9.78 -6.18 -10.09
CA VAL A 235 10.23 -5.15 -11.03
C VAL A 235 11.61 -5.53 -11.53
N ILE A 236 11.68 -5.97 -12.78
CA ILE A 236 12.93 -6.40 -13.42
C ILE A 236 13.61 -5.21 -14.10
N GLY A 237 14.91 -5.08 -13.91
CA GLY A 237 15.69 -3.99 -14.45
C GLY A 237 16.10 -2.97 -13.39
N ARG A 238 16.97 -2.05 -13.78
CA ARG A 238 17.58 -1.10 -12.85
C ARG A 238 16.73 0.15 -12.67
N VAL A 239 16.16 0.32 -11.50
CA VAL A 239 15.49 1.57 -11.09
C VAL A 239 16.49 2.47 -10.37
N LYS A 240 16.65 3.72 -10.83
CA LYS A 240 17.55 4.73 -10.23
C LYS A 240 16.77 5.55 -9.20
N PRO A 241 17.02 5.38 -7.89
CA PRO A 241 16.24 6.06 -6.83
C PRO A 241 16.57 7.54 -6.65
N ASP A 242 17.61 8.04 -7.28
CA ASP A 242 18.16 9.41 -7.17
C ASP A 242 17.52 10.41 -8.15
N GLN A 243 16.67 9.94 -9.06
CA GLN A 243 15.98 10.75 -10.06
C GLN A 243 14.50 10.97 -9.68
N HIS A 244 13.85 11.92 -10.33
CA HIS A 244 12.40 12.04 -10.27
C HIS A 244 11.73 10.74 -10.72
N LEU A 245 10.62 10.38 -10.08
CA LEU A 245 9.96 9.09 -10.30
C LEU A 245 9.67 8.84 -11.80
N LEU A 246 9.08 9.80 -12.50
CA LEU A 246 8.78 9.67 -13.93
C LEU A 246 10.06 9.46 -14.77
N THR A 247 11.11 10.23 -14.52
CA THR A 247 12.40 10.08 -15.20
C THR A 247 13.04 8.72 -14.91
N SER A 248 12.93 8.23 -13.69
CA SER A 248 13.41 6.89 -13.31
C SER A 248 12.62 5.80 -14.04
N MET A 249 11.29 5.94 -14.14
CA MET A 249 10.43 5.01 -14.88
C MET A 249 10.71 5.02 -16.37
N GLU A 250 10.86 6.20 -16.99
CA GLU A 250 11.24 6.33 -18.40
C GLU A 250 12.58 5.67 -18.69
N THR A 251 13.58 5.91 -17.86
CA THR A 251 14.91 5.32 -18.00
C THR A 251 14.84 3.80 -17.86
N TRP A 252 14.13 3.31 -16.85
CA TRP A 252 13.91 1.90 -16.60
C TRP A 252 13.24 1.21 -17.82
N LEU A 253 12.21 1.82 -18.42
CA LEU A 253 11.56 1.30 -19.61
C LEU A 253 12.51 1.29 -20.82
N LYS A 254 13.27 2.36 -21.06
CA LYS A 254 14.24 2.45 -22.15
C LYS A 254 15.37 1.42 -22.02
N GLU A 255 15.73 1.06 -20.79
CA GLU A 255 16.71 0.00 -20.49
C GLU A 255 16.10 -1.42 -20.57
N GLY A 256 14.84 -1.56 -21.02
CA GLY A 256 14.16 -2.85 -21.19
C GLY A 256 13.50 -3.39 -19.92
N GLY A 257 13.22 -2.52 -18.95
CA GLY A 257 12.55 -2.89 -17.71
C GLY A 257 11.11 -3.37 -17.92
N PHE A 258 10.68 -4.33 -17.13
CA PHE A 258 9.33 -4.89 -17.14
C PHE A 258 8.95 -5.38 -15.74
N ILE A 259 7.65 -5.68 -15.54
CA ILE A 259 7.16 -6.29 -14.30
C ILE A 259 6.88 -7.77 -14.58
N GLU A 260 7.58 -8.64 -13.89
CA GLU A 260 7.27 -10.07 -13.87
C GLU A 260 6.21 -10.36 -12.80
N ILE A 261 5.24 -11.20 -13.11
CA ILE A 261 4.21 -11.68 -12.17
C ILE A 261 4.33 -13.20 -12.10
N PRO A 262 5.18 -13.73 -11.21
CA PRO A 262 5.39 -15.17 -11.08
C PRO A 262 4.17 -15.89 -10.48
N ASN A 263 3.30 -15.18 -9.78
CA ASN A 263 2.11 -15.77 -9.18
C ASN A 263 0.95 -14.78 -9.12
N LEU A 264 -0.15 -15.16 -9.78
CA LEU A 264 -1.45 -14.52 -9.73
C LEU A 264 -2.48 -15.58 -9.31
N ILE A 265 -3.25 -15.33 -8.25
CA ILE A 265 -4.37 -16.18 -7.84
C ILE A 265 -5.62 -15.30 -7.73
N LEU A 266 -6.68 -15.69 -8.44
CA LEU A 266 -7.98 -15.08 -8.33
C LEU A 266 -9.01 -16.17 -8.02
N GLN A 267 -9.77 -15.98 -6.93
CA GLN A 267 -10.91 -16.81 -6.55
C GLN A 267 -12.15 -15.92 -6.45
N TRP A 268 -12.88 -15.82 -7.55
CA TRP A 268 -14.09 -15.02 -7.67
C TRP A 268 -15.14 -15.82 -8.43
N GLN A 269 -16.07 -16.41 -7.71
CA GLN A 269 -17.06 -17.33 -8.30
C GLN A 269 -17.82 -16.70 -9.49
N PRO A 270 -18.01 -17.47 -10.58
CA PRO A 270 -17.66 -18.89 -10.75
C PRO A 270 -16.19 -19.15 -11.11
N LEU A 271 -15.35 -18.11 -11.27
CA LEU A 271 -13.99 -18.19 -11.76
C LEU A 271 -12.98 -18.45 -10.64
N THR A 272 -12.14 -19.46 -10.82
CA THR A 272 -10.87 -19.61 -10.12
C THR A 272 -9.74 -19.62 -11.14
N LEU A 273 -8.77 -18.73 -10.98
CA LEU A 273 -7.68 -18.54 -11.93
C LEU A 273 -6.35 -18.52 -11.17
N VAL A 274 -5.39 -19.29 -11.68
CA VAL A 274 -3.99 -19.21 -11.27
C VAL A 274 -3.17 -18.92 -12.51
N GLY A 275 -2.21 -18.00 -12.41
CA GLY A 275 -1.45 -17.61 -13.58
C GLY A 275 -0.08 -17.05 -13.24
N ARG A 276 0.74 -16.93 -14.29
CA ARG A 276 2.02 -16.24 -14.28
C ARG A 276 2.20 -15.48 -15.59
N GLY A 277 2.92 -14.38 -15.56
CA GLY A 277 3.10 -13.60 -16.76
C GLY A 277 3.99 -12.39 -16.56
N ALA A 278 3.87 -11.44 -17.47
CA ALA A 278 4.60 -10.20 -17.42
C ALA A 278 3.74 -9.02 -17.89
N VAL A 279 4.04 -7.84 -17.34
CA VAL A 279 3.53 -6.57 -17.79
C VAL A 279 4.69 -5.77 -18.37
N ASN A 280 4.62 -5.50 -19.65
CA ASN A 280 5.49 -4.58 -20.35
C ASN A 280 4.73 -3.26 -20.56
N PHE A 281 5.46 -2.19 -20.85
CA PHE A 281 4.86 -0.90 -21.13
C PHE A 281 5.42 -0.39 -22.47
N ASN A 282 4.58 0.29 -23.24
CA ASN A 282 5.06 1.03 -24.40
C ASN A 282 5.62 2.40 -23.96
N GLU A 283 6.14 3.18 -24.94
CA GLU A 283 6.72 4.51 -24.70
C GLU A 283 5.73 5.51 -24.06
N ASN A 284 4.43 5.28 -24.20
CA ASN A 284 3.36 6.09 -23.59
C ASN A 284 2.89 5.55 -22.24
N PHE A 285 3.64 4.63 -21.62
CA PHE A 285 3.28 3.93 -20.37
C PHE A 285 1.98 3.10 -20.47
N SER A 286 1.51 2.80 -21.70
CA SER A 286 0.36 1.90 -21.85
C SER A 286 0.80 0.46 -21.57
N PRO A 287 0.10 -0.27 -20.69
CA PRO A 287 0.48 -1.62 -20.34
C PRO A 287 0.18 -2.62 -21.44
N ARG A 288 1.10 -3.57 -21.63
CA ARG A 288 0.93 -4.78 -22.41
C ARG A 288 1.12 -5.97 -21.49
N ILE A 289 0.07 -6.73 -21.33
CA ILE A 289 0.00 -7.82 -20.34
C ILE A 289 -0.06 -9.14 -21.08
N ASN A 290 0.75 -10.11 -20.64
CA ASN A 290 0.72 -11.48 -21.15
C ASN A 290 0.76 -12.44 -19.96
N PHE A 291 -0.29 -13.23 -19.82
CA PHE A 291 -0.41 -14.25 -18.78
C PHE A 291 -0.63 -15.63 -19.39
N ASN A 292 0.05 -16.62 -18.83
CA ASN A 292 -0.32 -18.02 -18.98
C ASN A 292 -1.15 -18.40 -17.74
N THR A 293 -2.40 -18.76 -17.97
CA THR A 293 -3.33 -19.03 -16.87
C THR A 293 -3.86 -20.44 -16.91
N SER A 294 -4.21 -20.95 -15.73
CA SER A 294 -5.02 -22.16 -15.54
C SER A 294 -6.27 -21.74 -14.78
N SER A 295 -7.44 -22.00 -15.35
CA SER A 295 -8.71 -21.55 -14.78
C SER A 295 -9.72 -22.68 -14.66
N LYS A 296 -10.53 -22.62 -13.60
CA LYS A 296 -11.77 -23.39 -13.41
C LYS A 296 -12.95 -22.43 -13.47
N GLY A 297 -14.11 -22.89 -13.96
CA GLY A 297 -15.34 -22.10 -14.05
C GLY A 297 -15.39 -21.08 -15.19
N ILE A 298 -14.39 -21.01 -16.07
CA ILE A 298 -14.36 -20.03 -17.18
C ILE A 298 -15.49 -20.27 -18.19
N LEU A 299 -15.86 -21.52 -18.46
CA LEU A 299 -16.98 -21.83 -19.37
C LEU A 299 -18.31 -21.38 -18.76
N ARG A 300 -18.47 -21.53 -17.46
CA ARG A 300 -19.64 -21.04 -16.73
C ARG A 300 -19.70 -19.51 -16.77
N LEU A 301 -18.59 -18.83 -16.52
CA LEU A 301 -18.50 -17.38 -16.63
C LEU A 301 -18.87 -16.88 -18.02
N ILE A 302 -18.40 -17.54 -19.09
CA ILE A 302 -18.74 -17.18 -20.47
C ILE A 302 -20.25 -17.33 -20.72
N LYS A 303 -20.86 -18.39 -20.20
CA LYS A 303 -22.30 -18.58 -20.28
C LYS A 303 -23.06 -17.49 -19.52
N ASP A 304 -22.63 -17.18 -18.27
CA ASP A 304 -23.27 -16.14 -17.47
C ASP A 304 -23.12 -14.76 -18.15
N LEU A 305 -21.99 -14.48 -18.81
CA LEU A 305 -21.78 -13.28 -19.63
C LEU A 305 -22.72 -13.23 -20.86
N GLN A 306 -23.00 -14.37 -21.48
CA GLN A 306 -23.97 -14.47 -22.57
C GLN A 306 -25.40 -14.22 -22.08
N ASP A 307 -25.80 -14.90 -21.01
CA ASP A 307 -27.16 -14.84 -20.46
C ASP A 307 -27.47 -13.39 -20.00
N ASN A 308 -26.48 -12.63 -19.59
CA ASN A 308 -26.59 -11.20 -19.25
C ASN A 308 -26.27 -10.23 -20.41
N SER A 309 -26.22 -10.73 -21.66
CA SER A 309 -26.02 -9.92 -22.87
C SER A 309 -24.66 -9.15 -22.97
N PHE A 310 -23.66 -9.53 -22.21
CA PHE A 310 -22.30 -9.00 -22.33
C PHE A 310 -21.50 -9.60 -23.48
N LEU A 311 -21.86 -10.82 -23.92
CA LEU A 311 -21.28 -11.51 -25.08
C LEU A 311 -22.33 -11.95 -26.06
N ASP A 312 -22.05 -11.84 -27.36
CA ASP A 312 -22.91 -12.36 -28.39
C ASP A 312 -22.77 -13.89 -28.55
N SER A 313 -23.85 -14.55 -29.00
CA SER A 313 -23.89 -16.01 -29.14
C SER A 313 -22.84 -16.59 -30.08
N LYS A 314 -22.38 -15.81 -31.09
CA LYS A 314 -21.35 -16.24 -32.02
C LYS A 314 -19.97 -16.32 -31.34
N ASN A 315 -19.62 -15.27 -30.57
CA ASN A 315 -18.36 -15.24 -29.81
C ASN A 315 -18.33 -16.31 -28.72
N VAL A 316 -19.48 -16.56 -28.06
CA VAL A 316 -19.61 -17.62 -27.06
C VAL A 316 -19.44 -18.99 -27.67
N PHE A 317 -20.05 -19.27 -28.85
CA PHE A 317 -19.89 -20.54 -29.53
C PHE A 317 -18.43 -20.82 -29.90
N VAL A 318 -17.73 -19.84 -30.47
CA VAL A 318 -16.30 -19.95 -30.80
C VAL A 318 -15.47 -20.16 -29.56
N ALA A 319 -15.72 -19.38 -28.49
CA ALA A 319 -15.02 -19.52 -27.22
C ALA A 319 -15.17 -20.90 -26.60
N ASN A 320 -16.41 -21.43 -26.59
CA ASN A 320 -16.70 -22.76 -26.07
C ASN A 320 -15.94 -23.86 -26.82
N ILE A 321 -15.88 -23.80 -28.16
CA ILE A 321 -15.13 -24.78 -28.94
C ILE A 321 -13.64 -24.73 -28.63
N LEU A 322 -13.06 -23.54 -28.65
CA LEU A 322 -11.62 -23.37 -28.43
C LEU A 322 -11.19 -23.78 -27.02
N LEU A 323 -11.98 -23.38 -26.00
CA LEU A 323 -11.64 -23.65 -24.62
C LEU A 323 -11.93 -25.10 -24.22
N SER A 324 -13.00 -25.70 -24.75
CA SER A 324 -13.33 -27.12 -24.47
C SER A 324 -12.24 -28.07 -24.97
N ASN A 325 -11.61 -27.76 -26.10
CA ASN A 325 -10.52 -28.57 -26.66
C ASN A 325 -9.25 -28.56 -25.78
N LYS A 326 -9.13 -27.59 -24.88
CA LYS A 326 -8.00 -27.44 -23.93
C LYS A 326 -8.34 -27.83 -22.51
N ALA A 327 -9.57 -28.26 -22.31
CA ALA A 327 -10.06 -28.63 -20.99
C ALA A 327 -9.49 -29.98 -20.55
N PHE A 328 -8.98 -30.08 -19.35
CA PHE A 328 -8.47 -31.30 -18.75
C PHE A 328 -8.85 -31.36 -17.26
N LYS A 329 -8.80 -32.56 -16.69
CA LYS A 329 -8.96 -32.74 -15.24
C LYS A 329 -7.59 -32.79 -14.58
N LEU A 330 -7.35 -31.94 -13.58
CA LEU A 330 -6.15 -32.00 -12.74
C LEU A 330 -6.15 -33.28 -11.90
N ASN A 331 -7.32 -33.63 -11.33
CA ASN A 331 -7.54 -34.88 -10.64
C ASN A 331 -8.75 -35.61 -11.25
N PRO A 332 -8.78 -36.95 -11.29
CA PRO A 332 -9.93 -37.71 -11.81
C PRO A 332 -11.25 -37.38 -11.11
N ASN A 333 -11.19 -37.00 -9.83
CA ASN A 333 -12.35 -36.69 -9.00
C ASN A 333 -12.79 -35.19 -9.09
N ASP A 334 -12.10 -34.36 -9.88
CA ASP A 334 -12.50 -32.97 -10.06
C ASP A 334 -13.84 -32.91 -10.80
N GLU A 335 -14.80 -32.19 -10.23
CA GLU A 335 -16.10 -31.95 -10.85
C GLU A 335 -15.98 -30.95 -12.02
N GLU A 336 -15.09 -29.98 -11.91
CA GLU A 336 -14.87 -28.96 -12.92
C GLU A 336 -13.59 -29.17 -13.74
N LEU A 337 -13.68 -28.89 -15.03
CA LEU A 337 -12.55 -28.93 -15.94
C LEU A 337 -11.63 -27.72 -15.71
N THR A 338 -10.33 -27.98 -15.76
CA THR A 338 -9.31 -26.93 -15.77
C THR A 338 -8.96 -26.60 -17.22
N ILE A 339 -8.87 -25.33 -17.52
CA ILE A 339 -8.54 -24.84 -18.86
C ILE A 339 -7.25 -24.01 -18.75
N SER A 340 -6.24 -24.43 -19.49
CA SER A 340 -4.97 -23.68 -19.58
C SER A 340 -5.01 -22.82 -20.84
N THR A 341 -4.92 -21.49 -20.65
CA THR A 341 -5.02 -20.56 -21.78
C THR A 341 -4.22 -19.29 -21.55
N PRO A 342 -3.54 -18.76 -22.58
CA PRO A 342 -2.94 -17.44 -22.54
C PRO A 342 -4.02 -16.36 -22.54
N ILE A 343 -3.84 -15.35 -21.69
CA ILE A 343 -4.62 -14.13 -21.65
C ILE A 343 -3.68 -12.97 -21.92
N SER A 344 -4.05 -12.11 -22.86
CA SER A 344 -3.28 -10.90 -23.13
C SER A 344 -4.15 -9.66 -23.09
N TYR A 345 -3.53 -8.54 -22.74
CA TYR A 345 -4.13 -7.21 -22.80
C TYR A 345 -3.19 -6.28 -23.56
N THR A 346 -3.72 -5.60 -24.56
CA THR A 346 -2.97 -4.62 -25.35
C THR A 346 -3.95 -3.55 -25.85
N ASP A 347 -3.63 -2.28 -25.64
CA ASP A 347 -4.36 -1.13 -26.14
C ASP A 347 -5.88 -1.17 -25.88
N GLY A 348 -6.27 -1.46 -24.63
CA GLY A 348 -7.69 -1.53 -24.21
C GLY A 348 -8.40 -2.84 -24.54
N LYS A 349 -7.73 -3.78 -25.20
CA LYS A 349 -8.34 -5.04 -25.66
C LYS A 349 -7.83 -6.22 -24.86
N VAL A 350 -8.73 -6.99 -24.29
CA VAL A 350 -8.44 -8.30 -23.69
C VAL A 350 -8.57 -9.36 -24.76
N SER A 351 -7.59 -10.23 -24.89
CA SER A 351 -7.63 -11.39 -25.76
C SER A 351 -7.43 -12.66 -24.93
N ILE A 352 -8.30 -13.63 -25.14
CA ILE A 352 -8.15 -15.00 -24.62
C ILE A 352 -7.78 -15.85 -25.82
N GLU A 353 -6.52 -16.26 -25.89
CA GLU A 353 -5.93 -16.84 -27.11
C GLU A 353 -6.02 -15.88 -28.31
N ASN A 354 -6.75 -16.32 -29.34
CA ASN A 354 -7.00 -15.56 -30.56
C ASN A 354 -8.37 -14.86 -30.56
N LEU A 355 -9.13 -14.95 -29.45
CA LEU A 355 -10.42 -14.30 -29.30
C LEU A 355 -10.21 -12.95 -28.63
N THR A 356 -10.44 -11.88 -29.38
CA THR A 356 -10.44 -10.52 -28.81
C THR A 356 -11.84 -10.25 -28.24
N ILE A 357 -11.91 -10.00 -26.93
CA ILE A 357 -13.13 -9.54 -26.28
C ILE A 357 -13.18 -8.03 -26.47
N LYS A 358 -14.24 -7.54 -27.12
CA LYS A 358 -14.42 -6.11 -27.40
C LYS A 358 -14.47 -5.28 -26.10
N ASP A 359 -13.95 -4.08 -26.22
CA ASP A 359 -13.85 -3.01 -25.23
C ASP A 359 -14.88 -3.05 -24.09
N PHE A 360 -14.41 -3.28 -22.87
CA PHE A 360 -15.14 -2.98 -21.63
C PHE A 360 -15.16 -1.47 -21.28
N THR A 361 -14.69 -0.62 -22.19
CA THR A 361 -14.52 0.83 -21.96
C THR A 361 -15.60 1.71 -22.61
N LYS A 362 -16.71 1.12 -23.03
CA LYS A 362 -17.86 1.90 -23.53
C LYS A 362 -19.02 1.88 -22.58
#